data_96e085a1aeda1439efde92065de039b7
#
_entry.id   96e085a1aeda1439efde92065de039b7
#
_cell.length_a   1.000
_cell.length_b   1.000
_cell.length_c   1.000
_cell.angle_alpha   90.00
_cell.angle_beta   90.00
_cell.angle_gamma   90.00
#
_symmetry.space_group_name_H-M   'P 1'
#
loop_
_entity.id
_entity.type
_entity.pdbx_description
1 polymer ?
#
loop_
_entity_poly.entity_id
_entity_poly.type
_entity_poly.pdbx_seq_one_letter_code
_entity_poly.pdbx_strand_id
1 'polypeptide(L)'
;MKFKNKIIVVCLCASVFAGGCGQGGQNTTKSKNSEGTASSKESTERISQDNEASKDIFAMDTYMTVTAYGEKAQDAVDAAEAEIERLDTLLSTGNADSEIVKLNEQKSATLSEDGGYLVKRALELNKETDGAFDIAIYPVMEAWGFPIQNFRVPSAD
;
A
#
# COMPACT_ATOMS: atom_id res chain seq x y z
N MET A 1 4.43 -24.09 18.45
CA MET A 1 4.08 -22.79 19.02
C MET A 1 3.87 -21.85 17.85
N LYS A 2 2.60 -21.55 17.48
CA LYS A 2 2.28 -20.76 16.28
C LYS A 2 2.24 -19.28 16.66
N PHE A 3 3.23 -18.52 16.21
CA PHE A 3 3.19 -17.06 16.29
C PHE A 3 2.26 -16.53 15.20
N LYS A 4 1.13 -15.94 15.63
CA LYS A 4 0.27 -15.17 14.73
C LYS A 4 0.78 -13.72 14.72
N ASN A 5 1.63 -13.38 13.77
CA ASN A 5 1.99 -11.99 13.50
C ASN A 5 0.83 -11.30 12.80
N LYS A 6 0.22 -10.34 13.49
CA LYS A 6 -0.73 -9.42 12.86
C LYS A 6 0.07 -8.24 12.30
N ILE A 7 0.21 -8.21 10.99
CA ILE A 7 0.73 -7.04 10.28
C ILE A 7 -0.42 -6.04 10.16
N ILE A 8 -0.27 -4.87 10.79
CA ILE A 8 -1.21 -3.76 10.65
C ILE A 8 -0.64 -2.83 9.58
N VAL A 9 -1.23 -2.87 8.40
CA VAL A 9 -0.91 -1.91 7.33
C VAL A 9 -1.79 -0.68 7.55
N VAL A 10 -1.17 0.44 7.93
CA VAL A 10 -1.85 1.74 8.04
C VAL A 10 -1.66 2.49 6.74
N CYS A 11 -2.69 2.51 5.90
CA CYS A 11 -2.74 3.37 4.71
C CYS A 11 -3.14 4.79 5.13
N LEU A 12 -2.19 5.74 5.10
CA LEU A 12 -2.47 7.15 5.38
C LEU A 12 -2.83 7.85 4.06
N CYS A 13 -4.12 8.08 3.83
CA CYS A 13 -4.59 8.97 2.75
C CYS A 13 -4.39 10.43 3.19
N ALA A 14 -3.44 11.14 2.60
CA ALA A 14 -3.27 12.57 2.77
C ALA A 14 -4.29 13.34 1.93
N SER A 15 -5.28 13.93 2.58
CA SER A 15 -6.18 14.91 1.97
C SER A 15 -5.53 16.28 1.98
N VAL A 16 -5.26 16.82 0.80
CA VAL A 16 -4.78 18.18 0.60
C VAL A 16 -5.99 19.13 0.68
N PHE A 17 -6.08 19.93 1.75
CA PHE A 17 -6.95 21.09 1.77
C PHE A 17 -6.14 22.35 1.42
N ALA A 18 -6.42 22.93 0.27
CA ALA A 18 -6.01 24.27 -0.10
C ALA A 18 -7.03 25.27 0.47
N GLY A 19 -6.54 26.28 1.17
CA GLY A 19 -7.43 27.36 1.62
C GLY A 19 -6.74 28.44 2.43
N GLY A 20 -6.48 29.58 1.80
CA GLY A 20 -6.79 30.90 2.31
C GLY A 20 -5.74 31.65 3.13
N CYS A 21 -5.23 32.69 2.49
CA CYS A 21 -4.50 33.84 3.06
C CYS A 21 -5.24 34.53 4.21
N GLY A 22 -4.49 34.98 5.22
CA GLY A 22 -4.93 35.95 6.22
C GLY A 22 -3.77 36.43 7.08
N GLN A 23 -3.48 37.70 6.93
CA GLN A 23 -2.34 38.48 7.46
C GLN A 23 -2.67 39.06 8.84
N GLY A 24 -1.70 39.10 9.74
CA GLY A 24 -1.60 40.20 10.72
C GLY A 24 -1.63 39.84 12.19
N GLY A 25 -0.60 40.32 12.92
CA GLY A 25 -0.74 40.77 14.31
C GLY A 25 0.06 40.04 15.37
N GLN A 26 1.21 40.58 15.71
CA GLN A 26 1.95 40.40 16.99
C GLN A 26 1.05 40.68 18.19
N ASN A 27 1.14 39.92 19.28
CA ASN A 27 1.49 40.49 20.59
C ASN A 27 1.76 39.41 21.67
N THR A 28 2.83 39.64 22.37
CA THR A 28 3.27 39.10 23.66
C THR A 28 2.24 39.24 24.76
N THR A 29 2.02 38.24 25.64
CA THR A 29 2.09 38.46 27.12
C THR A 29 2.03 37.11 27.88
N LYS A 30 2.89 37.05 28.93
CA LYS A 30 2.96 36.06 30.02
C LYS A 30 1.70 36.03 30.90
N SER A 31 1.30 34.89 31.47
CA SER A 31 1.21 34.63 32.90
C SER A 31 0.48 33.33 33.29
N LYS A 32 1.19 32.52 34.07
CA LYS A 32 0.88 31.76 35.32
C LYS A 32 -0.43 30.99 35.51
N ASN A 33 -0.16 29.72 35.87
CA ASN A 33 -0.73 28.85 36.95
C ASN A 33 -2.24 28.66 37.09
N SER A 34 -2.65 27.39 37.08
CA SER A 34 -3.05 26.65 38.32
C SER A 34 -3.44 25.19 37.99
N GLU A 35 -3.19 24.36 38.99
CA GLU A 35 -3.34 22.92 39.12
C GLU A 35 -4.77 22.42 38.91
N GLY A 36 -4.86 21.16 38.45
CA GLY A 36 -6.10 20.40 38.47
C GLY A 36 -5.88 18.96 38.01
N THR A 37 -5.61 18.10 38.96
CA THR A 37 -5.43 16.65 38.95
C THR A 37 -6.55 15.92 38.21
N ALA A 38 -6.22 15.02 37.29
CA ALA A 38 -6.88 13.72 37.14
C ALA A 38 -6.03 12.77 36.29
N SER A 39 -5.58 11.71 36.96
CA SER A 39 -4.82 10.59 36.45
C SER A 39 -5.66 9.75 35.50
N SER A 40 -5.21 9.60 34.24
CA SER A 40 -5.40 8.38 33.50
C SER A 40 -4.06 8.05 32.84
N LYS A 41 -3.40 7.02 33.38
CA LYS A 41 -2.20 6.43 32.81
C LYS A 41 -2.60 5.67 31.54
N GLU A 42 -2.63 6.36 30.42
CA GLU A 42 -2.50 5.75 29.11
C GLU A 42 -0.99 5.68 28.83
N SER A 43 -0.44 4.48 28.98
CA SER A 43 0.94 4.19 28.61
C SER A 43 1.03 4.22 27.08
N THR A 44 1.14 5.41 26.52
CA THR A 44 1.69 5.58 25.18
C THR A 44 3.18 5.21 25.29
N GLU A 45 3.52 3.99 24.94
CA GLU A 45 4.91 3.63 24.67
C GLU A 45 5.41 4.65 23.64
N ARG A 46 6.28 5.55 24.08
CA ARG A 46 7.04 6.40 23.19
C ARG A 46 8.00 5.46 22.47
N ILE A 47 7.64 5.10 21.23
CA ILE A 47 8.57 4.46 20.30
C ILE A 47 9.75 5.44 20.20
N SER A 48 10.88 5.04 20.74
CA SER A 48 12.10 5.85 20.67
C SER A 48 12.49 5.93 19.19
N GLN A 49 12.62 7.14 18.67
CA GLN A 49 13.05 7.41 17.29
C GLN A 49 14.48 6.94 16.99
N ASP A 50 15.19 6.41 17.98
CA ASP A 50 16.59 5.99 17.88
C ASP A 50 16.78 4.68 17.10
N ASN A 51 15.71 3.96 16.76
CA ASN A 51 15.75 2.72 15.99
C ASN A 51 14.69 2.74 14.88
N GLU A 52 14.82 3.68 13.96
CA GLU A 52 14.04 3.74 12.72
C GLU A 52 14.86 3.21 11.56
N ALA A 53 14.26 2.38 10.73
CA ALA A 53 14.78 2.02 9.42
C ALA A 53 13.74 2.34 8.35
N SER A 54 14.20 2.89 7.23
CA SER A 54 13.32 3.26 6.11
C SER A 54 14.00 2.92 4.79
N LYS A 55 13.23 2.45 3.82
CA LYS A 55 13.72 2.12 2.49
C LYS A 55 12.70 2.48 1.43
N ASP A 56 13.18 3.08 0.35
CA ASP A 56 12.41 3.35 -0.84
C ASP A 56 12.54 2.15 -1.79
N ILE A 57 11.40 1.64 -2.25
CA ILE A 57 11.28 0.47 -3.12
C ILE A 57 10.51 0.88 -4.37
N PHE A 58 11.02 0.51 -5.54
CA PHE A 58 10.26 0.58 -6.78
C PHE A 58 9.85 -0.83 -7.20
N ALA A 59 8.57 -1.15 -7.09
CA ALA A 59 7.99 -2.42 -7.52
C ALA A 59 6.53 -2.21 -7.92
N MET A 60 5.95 -3.13 -8.69
CA MET A 60 4.55 -3.05 -9.16
C MET A 60 4.24 -1.71 -9.87
N ASP A 61 5.18 -1.19 -10.65
CA ASP A 61 5.11 0.11 -11.35
C ASP A 61 4.83 1.30 -10.42
N THR A 62 5.22 1.22 -9.14
CA THR A 62 5.01 2.30 -8.18
C THR A 62 6.21 2.47 -7.24
N TYR A 63 6.34 3.68 -6.67
CA TYR A 63 7.28 3.97 -5.61
C TYR A 63 6.61 3.80 -4.25
N MET A 64 7.28 3.09 -3.37
CA MET A 64 6.83 2.82 -2.01
C MET A 64 7.94 3.16 -1.03
N THR A 65 7.58 3.72 0.13
CA THR A 65 8.51 3.86 1.26
C THR A 65 8.02 2.96 2.38
N VAL A 66 8.87 2.05 2.82
CA VAL A 66 8.62 1.17 3.96
C VAL A 66 9.43 1.68 5.14
N THR A 67 8.77 1.94 6.26
CA THR A 67 9.42 2.39 7.50
C THR A 67 9.03 1.49 8.66
N ALA A 68 10.01 1.09 9.45
CA ALA A 68 9.84 0.29 10.65
C ALA A 68 10.54 0.93 11.83
N TYR A 69 10.09 0.62 13.05
CA TYR A 69 10.62 1.18 14.28
C TYR A 69 10.92 0.05 15.28
N GLY A 70 11.99 0.23 16.07
CA GLY A 70 12.41 -0.68 17.12
C GLY A 70 13.71 -1.42 16.78
N GLU A 71 14.14 -2.28 17.71
CA GLU A 71 15.44 -2.98 17.62
C GLU A 71 15.63 -3.82 16.34
N LYS A 72 14.55 -4.26 15.72
CA LYS A 72 14.55 -5.07 14.49
C LYS A 72 14.03 -4.30 13.27
N ALA A 73 14.09 -2.97 13.30
CA ALA A 73 13.57 -2.14 12.23
C ALA A 73 14.20 -2.48 10.87
N GLN A 74 15.52 -2.67 10.82
CA GLN A 74 16.22 -3.01 9.58
C GLN A 74 15.78 -4.39 9.05
N ASP A 75 15.75 -5.41 9.91
CA ASP A 75 15.31 -6.76 9.50
C ASP A 75 13.87 -6.74 8.97
N ALA A 76 13.01 -5.91 9.57
CA ALA A 76 11.62 -5.79 9.15
C ALA A 76 11.47 -5.11 7.78
N VAL A 77 12.26 -4.06 7.51
CA VAL A 77 12.28 -3.37 6.22
C VAL A 77 12.82 -4.28 5.13
N ASP A 78 13.92 -5.00 5.39
CA ASP A 78 14.51 -5.94 4.42
C ASP A 78 13.56 -7.11 4.13
N ALA A 79 12.86 -7.62 5.13
CA ALA A 79 11.85 -8.66 4.95
C ALA A 79 10.64 -8.17 4.14
N ALA A 80 10.21 -6.92 4.35
CA ALA A 80 9.12 -6.32 3.60
C ALA A 80 9.49 -6.10 2.13
N GLU A 81 10.71 -5.62 1.85
CA GLU A 81 11.23 -5.49 0.49
C GLU A 81 11.23 -6.84 -0.23
N ALA A 82 11.85 -7.86 0.38
CA ALA A 82 11.92 -9.20 -0.21
C ALA A 82 10.52 -9.77 -0.52
N GLU A 83 9.53 -9.52 0.33
CA GLU A 83 8.15 -9.96 0.10
C GLU A 83 7.46 -9.17 -1.02
N ILE A 84 7.67 -7.85 -1.10
CA ILE A 84 7.15 -7.01 -2.19
C ILE A 84 7.73 -7.47 -3.54
N GLU A 85 9.04 -7.69 -3.62
CA GLU A 85 9.71 -8.17 -4.84
C GLU A 85 9.23 -9.57 -5.26
N ARG A 86 9.02 -10.45 -4.28
CA ARG A 86 8.45 -11.78 -4.51
C ARG A 86 7.06 -11.69 -5.12
N LEU A 87 6.19 -10.85 -4.54
CA LEU A 87 4.83 -10.65 -5.03
C LEU A 87 4.81 -9.94 -6.39
N ASP A 88 5.70 -8.98 -6.62
CA ASP A 88 5.84 -8.33 -7.94
C ASP A 88 6.17 -9.36 -9.02
N THR A 89 7.14 -10.24 -8.77
CA THR A 89 7.50 -11.33 -9.70
C THR A 89 6.32 -12.28 -9.93
N LEU A 90 5.62 -12.68 -8.86
CA LEU A 90 4.54 -13.66 -8.90
C LEU A 90 3.32 -13.15 -9.68
N LEU A 91 2.98 -11.87 -9.51
CA LEU A 91 1.72 -11.27 -9.96
C LEU A 91 1.90 -10.35 -11.18
N SER A 92 3.11 -10.16 -11.67
CA SER A 92 3.41 -9.30 -12.81
C SER A 92 2.64 -9.72 -14.06
N THR A 93 2.10 -8.73 -14.78
CA THR A 93 1.53 -8.95 -16.12
C THR A 93 2.58 -8.92 -17.24
N GLY A 94 3.83 -8.54 -16.92
CA GLY A 94 4.94 -8.44 -17.86
C GLY A 94 6.00 -9.55 -17.72
N ASN A 95 5.96 -10.34 -16.66
CA ASN A 95 6.89 -11.44 -16.43
C ASN A 95 6.29 -12.77 -16.92
N ALA A 96 6.91 -13.38 -17.94
CA ALA A 96 6.45 -14.63 -18.55
C ALA A 96 6.33 -15.81 -17.54
N ASP A 97 7.08 -15.79 -16.46
CA ASP A 97 7.05 -16.81 -15.42
C ASP A 97 5.95 -16.61 -14.38
N SER A 98 5.28 -15.43 -14.39
CA SER A 98 4.24 -15.12 -13.41
C SER A 98 3.00 -15.99 -13.59
N GLU A 99 2.24 -16.16 -12.51
CA GLU A 99 0.95 -16.87 -12.52
C GLU A 99 -0.09 -16.10 -13.33
N ILE A 100 -0.03 -14.78 -13.32
CA ILE A 100 -1.02 -13.92 -13.98
C ILE A 100 -0.84 -13.94 -15.50
N VAL A 101 0.41 -13.93 -16.00
CA VAL A 101 0.66 -14.10 -17.44
C VAL A 101 0.13 -15.46 -17.90
N LYS A 102 0.46 -16.55 -17.19
CA LYS A 102 -0.04 -17.88 -17.51
C LYS A 102 -1.55 -17.94 -17.51
N LEU A 103 -2.21 -17.33 -16.51
CA LEU A 103 -3.66 -17.26 -16.44
C LEU A 103 -4.25 -16.49 -17.63
N ASN A 104 -3.68 -15.35 -18.00
CA ASN A 104 -4.13 -14.52 -19.11
C ASN A 104 -3.98 -15.23 -20.47
N GLU A 105 -2.88 -15.91 -20.68
CA GLU A 105 -2.58 -16.61 -21.94
C GLU A 105 -3.39 -17.91 -22.10
N GLN A 106 -3.38 -18.74 -21.05
CA GLN A 106 -3.95 -20.09 -21.10
C GLN A 106 -5.44 -20.16 -20.71
N LYS A 107 -5.99 -19.03 -20.22
CA LYS A 107 -7.37 -18.92 -19.69
C LYS A 107 -7.67 -19.87 -18.51
N SER A 108 -6.66 -20.56 -18.03
CA SER A 108 -6.69 -21.36 -16.81
C SER A 108 -5.26 -21.55 -16.28
N ALA A 109 -5.10 -21.52 -14.96
CA ALA A 109 -3.82 -21.75 -14.30
C ALA A 109 -4.04 -22.34 -12.90
N THR A 110 -3.05 -23.07 -12.41
CA THR A 110 -2.97 -23.38 -10.98
C THR A 110 -2.26 -22.22 -10.30
N LEU A 111 -2.95 -21.55 -9.40
CA LEU A 111 -2.43 -20.40 -8.67
C LEU A 111 -1.81 -20.86 -7.34
N SER A 112 -0.83 -20.12 -6.86
CA SER A 112 -0.33 -20.22 -5.50
C SER A 112 -1.40 -19.84 -4.47
N GLU A 113 -1.09 -19.96 -3.18
CA GLU A 113 -1.97 -19.52 -2.11
C GLU A 113 -2.25 -18.01 -2.21
N ASP A 114 -1.23 -17.20 -2.51
CA ASP A 114 -1.36 -15.75 -2.66
C ASP A 114 -2.20 -15.36 -3.88
N GLY A 115 -1.88 -15.90 -5.05
CA GLY A 115 -2.64 -15.64 -6.27
C GLY A 115 -4.09 -16.10 -6.15
N GLY A 116 -4.31 -17.27 -5.58
CA GLY A 116 -5.64 -17.80 -5.33
C GLY A 116 -6.46 -16.95 -4.35
N TYR A 117 -5.81 -16.46 -3.28
CA TYR A 117 -6.44 -15.54 -2.32
C TYR A 117 -6.86 -14.23 -2.99
N LEU A 118 -5.96 -13.62 -3.76
CA LEU A 118 -6.22 -12.34 -4.42
C LEU A 118 -7.33 -12.44 -5.47
N VAL A 119 -7.33 -13.49 -6.30
CA VAL A 119 -8.38 -13.70 -7.30
C VAL A 119 -9.73 -13.94 -6.62
N LYS A 120 -9.77 -14.76 -5.56
CA LYS A 120 -10.99 -14.97 -4.79
C LYS A 120 -11.52 -13.68 -4.20
N ARG A 121 -10.65 -12.87 -3.57
CA ARG A 121 -11.05 -11.58 -2.98
C ARG A 121 -11.53 -10.59 -4.03
N ALA A 122 -10.89 -10.57 -5.20
CA ALA A 122 -11.32 -9.74 -6.32
C ALA A 122 -12.72 -10.12 -6.83
N LEU A 123 -13.03 -11.42 -6.91
CA LEU A 123 -14.39 -11.90 -7.29
C LEU A 123 -15.44 -11.59 -6.22
N GLU A 124 -15.08 -11.60 -4.94
CA GLU A 124 -15.95 -11.13 -3.87
C GLU A 124 -16.25 -9.62 -4.01
N LEU A 125 -15.21 -8.80 -4.23
CA LEU A 125 -15.35 -7.37 -4.44
C LEU A 125 -16.19 -7.04 -5.69
N ASN A 126 -16.04 -7.79 -6.77
CA ASN A 126 -16.89 -7.64 -7.96
C ASN A 126 -18.37 -7.77 -7.59
N LYS A 127 -18.71 -8.77 -6.78
CA LYS A 127 -20.10 -8.98 -6.32
C LYS A 127 -20.56 -7.90 -5.34
N GLU A 128 -19.71 -7.53 -4.38
CA GLU A 128 -20.01 -6.49 -3.39
C GLU A 128 -20.25 -5.12 -4.00
N THR A 129 -19.66 -4.86 -5.18
CA THR A 129 -19.75 -3.57 -5.90
C THR A 129 -20.68 -3.62 -7.11
N ASP A 130 -21.50 -4.66 -7.26
CA ASP A 130 -22.38 -4.87 -8.42
C ASP A 130 -21.64 -4.75 -9.77
N GLY A 131 -20.40 -5.27 -9.83
CA GLY A 131 -19.57 -5.26 -11.03
C GLY A 131 -18.77 -3.95 -11.27
N ALA A 132 -18.84 -2.96 -10.38
CA ALA A 132 -18.05 -1.74 -10.53
C ALA A 132 -16.55 -1.99 -10.38
N PHE A 133 -16.15 -3.01 -9.63
CA PHE A 133 -14.79 -3.53 -9.58
C PHE A 133 -14.72 -4.82 -10.41
N ASP A 134 -13.84 -4.86 -11.41
CA ASP A 134 -13.59 -6.06 -12.22
C ASP A 134 -12.08 -6.29 -12.37
N ILE A 135 -11.59 -7.46 -11.94
CA ILE A 135 -10.19 -7.85 -12.08
C ILE A 135 -9.83 -8.20 -13.55
N ALA A 136 -10.82 -8.52 -14.40
CA ALA A 136 -10.61 -8.89 -15.79
C ALA A 136 -10.35 -7.69 -16.72
N ILE A 137 -9.67 -6.65 -16.24
CA ILE A 137 -9.39 -5.40 -16.95
C ILE A 137 -8.19 -5.50 -17.92
N TYR A 138 -7.39 -6.56 -17.87
CA TYR A 138 -6.15 -6.67 -18.64
C TYR A 138 -6.31 -6.43 -20.16
N PRO A 139 -7.34 -6.97 -20.86
CA PRO A 139 -7.54 -6.67 -22.28
C PRO A 139 -7.77 -5.18 -22.57
N VAL A 140 -8.39 -4.46 -21.63
CA VAL A 140 -8.56 -3.00 -21.73
C VAL A 140 -7.20 -2.30 -21.62
N MET A 141 -6.38 -2.73 -20.68
CA MET A 141 -5.02 -2.19 -20.51
C MET A 141 -4.15 -2.42 -21.76
N GLU A 142 -4.26 -3.59 -22.40
CA GLU A 142 -3.59 -3.89 -23.67
C GLU A 142 -4.08 -2.98 -24.80
N ALA A 143 -5.39 -2.78 -24.91
CA ALA A 143 -5.97 -1.88 -25.92
C ALA A 143 -5.44 -0.44 -25.77
N TRP A 144 -5.26 0.04 -24.54
CA TRP A 144 -4.69 1.36 -24.25
C TRP A 144 -3.17 1.41 -24.32
N GLY A 145 -2.49 0.26 -24.48
CA GLY A 145 -1.04 0.15 -24.62
C GLY A 145 -0.24 0.28 -23.31
N PHE A 146 -0.89 0.12 -22.16
CA PHE A 146 -0.22 0.20 -20.85
C PHE A 146 0.91 -0.84 -20.67
N PRO A 147 0.71 -2.13 -21.00
CA PRO A 147 1.73 -3.15 -20.73
C PRO A 147 3.05 -2.95 -21.47
N ILE A 148 3.03 -2.25 -22.58
CA ILE A 148 4.21 -1.99 -23.44
C ILE A 148 4.60 -0.51 -23.47
N GLN A 149 4.01 0.31 -22.58
CA GLN A 149 4.24 1.77 -22.48
C GLN A 149 4.06 2.52 -23.83
N ASN A 150 3.22 1.99 -24.71
CA ASN A 150 2.83 2.60 -25.97
C ASN A 150 1.39 3.11 -25.87
N PHE A 151 1.21 4.16 -25.08
CA PHE A 151 -0.10 4.71 -24.74
C PHE A 151 -0.85 5.21 -25.97
N ARG A 152 -2.12 4.81 -26.08
CA ARG A 152 -3.01 5.20 -27.18
C ARG A 152 -4.46 5.20 -26.71
N VAL A 153 -5.28 5.97 -27.37
CA VAL A 153 -6.72 5.88 -27.24
C VAL A 153 -7.20 4.82 -28.24
N PRO A 154 -7.87 3.74 -27.81
CA PRO A 154 -8.43 2.75 -28.72
C PRO A 154 -9.50 3.38 -29.62
N SER A 155 -9.64 2.87 -30.85
CA SER A 155 -10.79 3.23 -31.69
C SER A 155 -12.08 2.71 -31.09
N ALA A 156 -13.19 3.34 -31.42
CA ALA A 156 -14.51 2.97 -30.90
C ALA A 156 -15.17 1.78 -31.66
N ASP A 157 -14.37 1.09 -32.49
CA ASP A 157 -14.85 0.01 -33.38
C ASP A 157 -14.86 -1.34 -32.67
#